data_e053e44703b928b0430130f5208fecda
#
_entry.id   e053e44703b928b0430130f5208fecda
#
_cell.length_a   1.000
_cell.length_b   1.000
_cell.length_c   1.000
_cell.angle_alpha   90.00
_cell.angle_beta   90.00
_cell.angle_gamma   90.00
#
_symmetry.space_group_name_H-M   'P 1'
#
loop_
_entity.id
_entity.type
_entity.pdbx_description
1 polymer ?
#
loop_
_entity_poly.entity_id
_entity_poly.type
_entity_poly.pdbx_seq_one_letter_code
_entity_poly.pdbx_strand_id
1 'polypeptide(L)' 'TVSINSKKTKKIIELERALDSIDLVSDFNILNFNSENIQYKITYNGTPNKFLNDMRRKKFNIEMKNNIWTIE' A
#
# COMPACT_ATOMS: atom_id res chain seq x y z
N THR A 1 2.75 0.32 7.66
CA THR A 1 1.38 -0.19 7.48
C THR A 1 0.62 0.66 6.48
N VAL A 2 0.01 0.02 5.52
CA VAL A 2 -0.77 0.68 4.48
C VAL A 2 -2.19 0.14 4.52
N SER A 3 -3.17 1.02 4.48
CA SER A 3 -4.59 0.67 4.52
C SER A 3 -5.25 0.99 3.18
N ILE A 4 -6.14 0.13 2.73
CA ILE A 4 -6.92 0.34 1.51
C ILE A 4 -8.36 -0.12 1.76
N ASN A 5 -9.32 0.57 1.14
CA ASN A 5 -10.73 0.21 1.27
C ASN A 5 -10.99 -1.18 0.68
N SER A 6 -11.56 -2.08 1.48
CA SER A 6 -11.78 -3.46 1.07
C SER A 6 -12.81 -3.63 -0.06
N LYS A 7 -13.63 -2.63 -0.31
CA LYS A 7 -14.61 -2.64 -1.39
C LYS A 7 -14.02 -2.28 -2.76
N LYS A 8 -12.80 -1.74 -2.79
CA LYS A 8 -12.13 -1.36 -4.04
C LYS A 8 -11.32 -2.53 -4.59
N THR A 9 -11.98 -3.57 -5.05
CA THR A 9 -11.35 -4.81 -5.49
C THR A 9 -10.32 -4.61 -6.59
N LYS A 10 -10.63 -3.80 -7.61
CA LYS A 10 -9.68 -3.50 -8.67
C LYS A 10 -8.42 -2.82 -8.13
N LYS A 11 -8.61 -1.87 -7.22
CA LYS A 11 -7.51 -1.12 -6.63
C LYS A 11 -6.61 -2.03 -5.80
N ILE A 12 -7.21 -2.99 -5.11
CA ILE A 12 -6.47 -3.98 -4.32
C ILE A 12 -5.58 -4.84 -5.23
N ILE A 13 -6.11 -5.32 -6.35
CA ILE A 13 -5.36 -6.11 -7.31
C ILE A 13 -4.21 -5.28 -7.89
N GLU A 14 -4.48 -4.03 -8.25
CA GLU A 14 -3.47 -3.11 -8.77
C GLU A 14 -2.37 -2.85 -7.73
N LEU A 15 -2.76 -2.70 -6.46
CA LEU A 15 -1.80 -2.49 -5.36
C LEU A 15 -0.85 -3.68 -5.24
N GLU A 16 -1.38 -4.90 -5.21
CA GLU A 16 -0.53 -6.08 -5.07
C GLU A 16 0.41 -6.25 -6.26
N ARG A 17 -0.05 -5.98 -7.46
CA ARG A 17 0.81 -6.00 -8.64
C ARG A 17 1.89 -4.92 -8.58
N ALA A 18 1.53 -3.73 -8.12
CA ALA A 18 2.50 -2.65 -7.97
C ALA A 18 3.57 -3.01 -6.94
N LEU A 19 3.16 -3.57 -5.81
CA LEU A 19 4.11 -3.98 -4.78
C LEU A 19 5.07 -5.06 -5.30
N ASP A 20 4.57 -6.00 -6.08
CA ASP A 20 5.41 -7.03 -6.69
C ASP A 20 6.42 -6.45 -7.70
N SER A 21 6.09 -5.34 -8.32
CA SER A 21 6.94 -4.72 -9.35
C SER A 21 7.96 -3.73 -8.80
N ILE A 22 7.84 -3.32 -7.54
CA ILE A 22 8.78 -2.38 -6.91
C ILE A 22 9.94 -3.17 -6.32
N ASP A 23 11.15 -2.95 -6.86
CA ASP A 23 12.35 -3.71 -6.48
C ASP A 23 12.69 -3.60 -4.99
N LEU A 24 12.44 -2.44 -4.39
CA LEU A 24 12.78 -2.20 -2.99
C LEU A 24 11.78 -2.81 -2.01
N VAL A 25 10.62 -3.27 -2.49
CA VAL A 25 9.69 -4.03 -1.67
C VAL A 25 10.17 -5.48 -1.61
N SER A 26 10.59 -5.92 -0.44
CA SER A 26 11.08 -7.29 -0.25
C SER A 26 9.97 -8.25 0.15
N ASP A 27 8.92 -7.73 0.78
CA ASP A 27 7.80 -8.56 1.24
C ASP A 27 6.60 -7.68 1.56
N PHE A 28 5.40 -8.26 1.47
CA PHE A 28 4.19 -7.62 1.99
C PHE A 28 3.19 -8.70 2.43
N ASN A 29 2.48 -8.40 3.51
CA ASN A 29 1.51 -9.33 4.11
C ASN A 29 0.27 -8.57 4.55
N ILE A 30 -0.86 -9.28 4.59
CA ILE A 30 -2.07 -8.73 5.16
C ILE A 30 -1.99 -8.85 6.68
N LEU A 31 -2.04 -7.70 7.38
CA LEU A 31 -2.07 -7.67 8.84
C LEU A 31 -3.47 -7.81 9.38
N ASN A 32 -4.44 -7.19 8.70
CA ASN A 32 -5.81 -7.13 9.16
C ASN A 32 -6.73 -7.01 7.96
N PHE A 33 -7.88 -7.65 8.08
CA PHE A 33 -8.91 -7.63 7.04
C PHE A 33 -10.26 -7.50 7.71
N ASN A 34 -11.04 -6.51 7.32
CA ASN A 34 -12.42 -6.37 7.78
C ASN A 34 -13.29 -5.83 6.63
N SER A 35 -14.57 -5.59 6.92
CA SER A 35 -15.52 -5.15 5.90
C SER A 35 -15.23 -3.75 5.34
N GLU A 36 -14.41 -2.97 6.03
CA GLU A 36 -14.11 -1.58 5.63
C GLU A 36 -12.73 -1.44 5.02
N ASN A 37 -11.72 -2.11 5.60
CA ASN A 37 -10.31 -1.92 5.22
C ASN A 37 -9.55 -3.22 5.22
N ILE A 38 -8.52 -3.24 4.37
CA ILE A 38 -7.45 -4.23 4.43
C ILE A 38 -6.19 -3.46 4.80
N GLN A 39 -5.46 -3.94 5.81
CA GLN A 39 -4.19 -3.35 6.22
C GLN A 39 -3.05 -4.26 5.81
N TYR A 40 -2.05 -3.69 5.14
CA TYR A 40 -0.85 -4.41 4.71
C TYR A 40 0.34 -3.97 5.52
N LYS A 41 1.18 -4.94 5.88
CA LYS A 41 2.53 -4.67 6.35
C LYS A 41 3.45 -4.84 5.15
N ILE A 42 4.15 -3.77 4.80
CA ILE A 42 5.05 -3.77 3.65
C ILE A 42 6.48 -3.57 4.16
N THR A 43 7.36 -4.46 3.77
CA THR A 43 8.79 -4.33 4.06
C THR A 43 9.47 -3.66 2.87
N TYR A 44 9.91 -2.43 3.07
CA TYR A 44 10.50 -1.61 2.02
C TYR A 44 11.92 -1.23 2.40
N ASN A 45 12.86 -1.49 1.50
CA ASN A 45 14.30 -1.24 1.74
C ASN A 45 14.72 0.14 1.26
N GLY A 46 14.05 1.17 1.75
CA GLY A 46 14.33 2.55 1.38
C GLY A 46 13.66 3.51 2.36
N THR A 47 13.73 4.79 2.05
CA THR A 47 13.10 5.81 2.90
C THR A 47 11.60 5.87 2.68
N PRO A 48 10.82 6.37 3.67
CA PRO A 48 9.38 6.55 3.49
C PRO A 48 9.04 7.46 2.31
N ASN A 49 9.81 8.52 2.11
CA ASN A 49 9.57 9.45 0.98
C ASN A 49 9.76 8.76 -0.36
N LYS A 50 10.77 7.89 -0.47
CA LYS A 50 11.00 7.15 -1.70
C LYS A 50 9.86 6.17 -1.98
N PHE A 51 9.33 5.53 -0.94
CA PHE A 51 8.17 4.65 -1.07
C PHE A 51 6.96 5.42 -1.61
N LEU A 52 6.69 6.59 -1.04
CA LEU A 52 5.59 7.43 -1.50
C LEU A 52 5.76 7.82 -2.96
N ASN A 53 6.98 8.17 -3.38
CA ASN A 53 7.27 8.52 -4.76
C ASN A 53 7.05 7.33 -5.69
N ASP A 54 7.50 6.14 -5.30
CA ASP A 54 7.31 4.93 -6.09
C ASP A 54 5.83 4.62 -6.27
N MET A 55 5.03 4.78 -5.22
CA MET A 55 3.59 4.55 -5.28
C MET A 55 2.89 5.58 -6.15
N ARG A 56 3.31 6.84 -6.10
CA ARG A 56 2.76 7.90 -6.96
C ARG A 56 3.05 7.62 -8.43
N ARG A 57 4.22 7.07 -8.75
CA ARG A 57 4.55 6.65 -10.12
C ARG A 57 3.62 5.57 -10.62
N LYS A 58 3.11 4.74 -9.71
CA LYS A 58 2.14 3.69 -10.01
C LYS A 58 0.70 4.22 -9.96
N LYS A 59 0.53 5.55 -9.84
CA LYS A 59 -0.76 6.25 -9.85
C LYS A 59 -1.61 5.98 -8.62
N PHE A 60 -0.98 5.75 -7.47
CA PHE A 60 -1.69 5.65 -6.21
C PHE A 60 -1.62 6.96 -5.45
N ASN A 61 -2.74 7.37 -4.89
CA ASN A 61 -2.80 8.51 -3.98
C ASN A 61 -2.75 7.98 -2.55
N ILE A 62 -1.75 8.39 -1.80
CA ILE A 62 -1.56 7.94 -0.43
C ILE A 62 -1.61 9.15 0.50
N GLU A 63 -2.42 9.06 1.55
CA GLU A 63 -2.48 10.07 2.61
C GLU A 63 -2.18 9.44 3.96
N MET A 64 -1.55 10.21 4.82
CA MET A 64 -1.31 9.78 6.20
C MET A 64 -2.54 10.15 7.03
N LYS A 65 -3.23 9.14 7.57
CA LYS A 65 -4.37 9.33 8.48
C LYS A 65 -4.12 8.51 9.74
N ASN A 66 -4.12 9.19 10.89
CA ASN A 66 -3.90 8.54 12.19
C ASN A 66 -2.64 7.68 12.21
N ASN A 67 -1.55 8.19 11.64
CA ASN A 67 -0.26 7.49 11.52
C ASN A 67 -0.30 6.23 10.64
N ILE A 68 -1.35 6.07 9.84
CA ILE A 68 -1.47 4.97 8.89
C ILE A 68 -1.58 5.56 7.48
N TRP A 69 -0.76 5.05 6.57
CA TRP A 69 -0.85 5.46 5.17
C TRP A 69 -2.08 4.82 4.55
N THR A 70 -2.96 5.67 4.05
CA THR A 70 -4.24 5.23 3.48
C THR A 70 -4.24 5.48 1.98
N ILE A 71 -4.58 4.45 1.21
CA ILE A 71 -4.69 4.56 -0.25
C ILE A 71 -6.12 4.98 -0.60
N GLU A 72 -6.19 6.08 -1.34
CA GLU A 72 -7.45 6.64 -1.82
C GLU A 72 -8.02 5.89 -3.03
#